data_7b04f56772bc3308d90b3616ee28b9bb
#
_entry.id   7b04f56772bc3308d90b3616ee28b9bb
#
_cell.length_a   1.000
_cell.length_b   1.000
_cell.length_c   1.000
_cell.angle_alpha   90.00
_cell.angle_beta   90.00
_cell.angle_gamma   90.00
#
_symmetry.space_group_name_H-M   'P 1'
#
loop_
_entity.id
_entity.type
_entity.pdbx_description
1 polymer ?
#
loop_
_entity_poly.entity_id
_entity_poly.type
_entity_poly.pdbx_seq_one_letter_code
_entity_poly.pdbx_strand_id
1 'polypeptide(L)'
;MSFFTKLKDKFTKKTDDEVTTKYEKGLEKTRNEFVSKLSLLGIKYTKVSEEYFDELEKILISADIGINTVFKFMDRIKERVRKENIIDTKYLNEVIVDELFIIYVEGENLTDKINYSENSLTVILMIGVNGVGKTTTIAKLAYKFKNMGKSVMMVAGDTFRAGAVEQLKLWSEKVGTDFYGKENIDPAGVIYDGIQKAIENNN
;
A
#
# COMPACT_ATOMS: atom_id res chain seq x y z
N MET A 1 20.60 -24.41 0.99
CA MET A 1 20.10 -23.05 1.25
C MET A 1 18.79 -22.89 0.50
N SER A 2 17.70 -22.67 1.25
CA SER A 2 16.37 -22.51 0.69
C SER A 2 16.34 -21.29 -0.23
N PHE A 3 15.54 -21.33 -1.29
CA PHE A 3 15.21 -20.19 -2.17
C PHE A 3 14.79 -18.96 -1.34
N PHE A 4 14.08 -19.19 -0.25
CA PHE A 4 13.62 -18.15 0.69
C PHE A 4 14.76 -17.47 1.47
N THR A 5 15.82 -18.19 1.82
CA THR A 5 16.99 -17.56 2.47
C THR A 5 17.65 -16.57 1.52
N LYS A 6 17.78 -16.91 0.22
CA LYS A 6 18.32 -16.01 -0.80
C LYS A 6 17.41 -14.80 -1.09
N LEU A 7 16.08 -15.01 -1.04
CA LEU A 7 15.11 -13.94 -1.22
C LEU A 7 15.10 -13.00 -0.01
N LYS A 8 15.05 -13.55 1.21
CA LYS A 8 15.14 -12.81 2.46
C LYS A 8 16.41 -11.96 2.50
N ASP A 9 17.56 -12.51 2.14
CA ASP A 9 18.85 -11.80 2.08
C ASP A 9 18.84 -10.66 1.03
N LYS A 10 18.06 -10.79 -0.03
CA LYS A 10 17.94 -9.77 -1.08
C LYS A 10 17.03 -8.60 -0.65
N PHE A 11 16.03 -8.86 0.19
CA PHE A 11 15.12 -7.84 0.72
C PHE A 11 15.58 -7.29 2.08
N THR A 12 16.41 -8.02 2.83
CA THR A 12 17.01 -7.56 4.08
C THR A 12 18.36 -6.88 3.89
N LYS A 13 18.82 -6.66 2.64
CA LYS A 13 19.90 -5.67 2.44
C LYS A 13 19.39 -4.36 2.99
N LYS A 14 19.81 -4.06 4.22
CA LYS A 14 19.63 -2.77 4.87
C LYS A 14 20.05 -1.69 3.88
N THR A 15 19.10 -1.06 3.25
CA THR A 15 19.27 0.30 2.82
C THR A 15 19.28 1.08 4.13
N ASP A 16 20.46 1.53 4.55
CA ASP A 16 20.65 2.49 5.65
C ASP A 16 20.10 3.85 5.18
N ASP A 17 18.81 3.90 4.94
CA ASP A 17 18.13 5.08 4.49
C ASP A 17 17.30 5.59 5.67
N GLU A 18 17.49 6.85 6.06
CA GLU A 18 16.68 7.56 7.07
C GLU A 18 15.18 7.37 6.83
N VAL A 19 14.80 7.24 5.56
CA VAL A 19 13.42 7.01 5.11
C VAL A 19 12.91 5.66 5.58
N THR A 20 13.66 4.58 5.39
CA THR A 20 13.30 3.22 5.83
C THR A 20 13.12 3.16 7.33
N THR A 21 14.06 3.74 8.09
CA THR A 21 13.98 3.81 9.57
C THR A 21 12.73 4.55 10.05
N LYS A 22 12.33 5.61 9.34
CA LYS A 22 11.11 6.37 9.67
C LYS A 22 9.84 5.56 9.43
N TYR A 23 9.76 4.80 8.33
CA TYR A 23 8.64 3.90 8.07
C TYR A 23 8.58 2.75 9.07
N GLU A 24 9.71 2.14 9.40
CA GLU A 24 9.79 1.08 10.41
C GLU A 24 9.25 1.54 11.78
N LYS A 25 9.64 2.74 12.22
CA LYS A 25 9.11 3.34 13.46
C LYS A 25 7.60 3.64 13.36
N GLY A 26 7.14 4.12 12.21
CA GLY A 26 5.71 4.42 11.99
C GLY A 26 4.82 3.17 12.05
N LEU A 27 5.34 2.01 11.64
CA LEU A 27 4.64 0.73 11.62
C LEU A 27 4.92 -0.15 12.85
N GLU A 28 5.78 0.28 13.76
CA GLU A 28 6.24 -0.51 14.90
C GLU A 28 5.09 -1.00 15.79
N LYS A 29 4.13 -0.13 16.09
CA LYS A 29 2.95 -0.48 16.91
C LYS A 29 2.11 -1.55 16.24
N THR A 30 1.76 -1.39 14.99
CA THR A 30 0.93 -2.33 14.21
C THR A 30 1.64 -3.67 14.07
N ARG A 31 2.94 -3.65 13.75
CA ARG A 31 3.77 -4.86 13.67
C ARG A 31 3.81 -5.61 15.00
N ASN A 32 4.09 -4.90 16.10
CA ASN A 32 4.21 -5.52 17.41
C ASN A 32 2.87 -6.11 17.89
N GLU A 33 1.76 -5.46 17.59
CA GLU A 33 0.43 -5.98 17.91
C GLU A 33 0.13 -7.26 17.14
N PHE A 34 0.39 -7.30 15.83
CA PHE A 34 0.19 -8.49 15.02
C PHE A 34 1.08 -9.66 15.44
N VAL A 35 2.39 -9.40 15.61
CA VAL A 35 3.37 -10.41 16.05
C VAL A 35 3.03 -10.95 17.43
N SER A 36 2.58 -10.09 18.36
CA SER A 36 2.15 -10.52 19.69
C SER A 36 0.95 -11.45 19.64
N LYS A 37 -0.07 -11.16 18.81
CA LYS A 37 -1.24 -12.03 18.62
C LYS A 37 -0.84 -13.40 18.08
N LEU A 38 0.03 -13.46 17.07
CA LEU A 38 0.55 -14.72 16.52
C LEU A 38 1.37 -15.51 17.58
N SER A 39 2.19 -14.83 18.36
CA SER A 39 2.98 -15.47 19.43
C SER A 39 2.08 -16.07 20.51
N LEU A 40 1.06 -15.35 20.93
CA LEU A 40 0.07 -15.83 21.91
C LEU A 40 -0.70 -17.04 21.38
N LEU A 41 -1.05 -17.06 20.09
CA LEU A 41 -1.69 -18.20 19.45
C LEU A 41 -0.83 -19.46 19.54
N GLY A 42 0.48 -19.35 19.25
CA GLY A 42 1.44 -20.47 19.38
C GLY A 42 1.66 -20.93 20.82
N ILE A 43 1.48 -20.05 21.81
CA ILE A 43 1.55 -20.42 23.25
C ILE A 43 0.27 -21.13 23.65
N LYS A 44 -0.90 -20.66 23.20
CA LYS A 44 -2.21 -21.20 23.56
C LYS A 44 -2.42 -22.61 22.99
N TYR A 45 -1.95 -22.83 21.79
CA TYR A 45 -2.12 -24.10 21.08
C TYR A 45 -0.74 -24.73 20.81
N THR A 46 -0.46 -25.87 21.42
CA THR A 46 0.80 -26.61 21.20
C THR A 46 0.73 -27.51 19.98
N LYS A 47 -0.49 -27.87 19.54
CA LYS A 47 -0.76 -28.71 18.37
C LYS A 47 -1.63 -27.97 17.38
N VAL A 48 -1.41 -28.27 16.10
CA VAL A 48 -2.24 -27.76 15.01
C VAL A 48 -3.61 -28.43 15.08
N SER A 49 -4.67 -27.64 15.22
CA SER A 49 -6.07 -28.07 15.27
C SER A 49 -6.95 -27.12 14.47
N GLU A 50 -8.21 -27.47 14.25
CA GLU A 50 -9.16 -26.57 13.56
C GLU A 50 -9.39 -25.30 14.38
N GLU A 51 -9.44 -25.38 15.71
CA GLU A 51 -9.57 -24.21 16.58
C GLU A 51 -8.37 -23.26 16.46
N TYR A 52 -7.16 -23.80 16.24
CA TYR A 52 -5.98 -22.98 15.93
C TYR A 52 -6.18 -22.21 14.63
N PHE A 53 -6.67 -22.87 13.59
CA PHE A 53 -6.91 -22.22 12.30
C PHE A 53 -8.01 -21.18 12.36
N ASP A 54 -9.09 -21.43 13.08
CA ASP A 54 -10.18 -20.47 13.29
C ASP A 54 -9.70 -19.19 14.00
N GLU A 55 -8.79 -19.36 14.95
CA GLU A 55 -8.24 -18.22 15.68
C GLU A 55 -7.18 -17.48 14.87
N LEU A 56 -6.37 -18.18 14.06
CA LEU A 56 -5.46 -17.58 13.10
C LEU A 56 -6.21 -16.73 12.06
N GLU A 57 -7.31 -17.24 11.52
CA GLU A 57 -8.19 -16.53 10.58
C GLU A 57 -8.70 -15.22 11.20
N LYS A 58 -9.20 -15.27 12.44
CA LYS A 58 -9.66 -14.07 13.16
C LYS A 58 -8.55 -13.05 13.37
N ILE A 59 -7.32 -13.49 13.66
CA ILE A 59 -6.16 -12.61 13.80
C ILE A 59 -5.87 -11.89 12.47
N LEU A 60 -5.88 -12.61 11.34
CA LEU A 60 -5.63 -12.06 10.02
C LEU A 60 -6.71 -11.04 9.61
N ILE A 61 -8.00 -11.37 9.84
CA ILE A 61 -9.11 -10.45 9.58
C ILE A 61 -9.00 -9.21 10.48
N SER A 62 -8.64 -9.38 11.76
CA SER A 62 -8.46 -8.26 12.69
C SER A 62 -7.26 -7.36 12.35
N ALA A 63 -6.34 -7.85 11.53
CA ALA A 63 -5.21 -7.09 10.98
C ALA A 63 -5.57 -6.37 9.67
N ASP A 64 -6.85 -6.31 9.32
CA ASP A 64 -7.39 -5.64 8.13
C ASP A 64 -6.92 -6.25 6.79
N ILE A 65 -6.54 -7.54 6.82
CA ILE A 65 -6.23 -8.29 5.59
C ILE A 65 -7.55 -8.63 4.89
N GLY A 66 -7.63 -8.34 3.59
CA GLY A 66 -8.84 -8.58 2.80
C GLY A 66 -9.29 -10.05 2.85
N ILE A 67 -10.59 -10.29 3.01
CA ILE A 67 -11.17 -11.60 3.30
C ILE A 67 -10.82 -12.68 2.25
N ASN A 68 -10.77 -12.31 0.97
CA ASN A 68 -10.37 -13.24 -0.11
C ASN A 68 -8.89 -13.65 0.01
N THR A 69 -8.03 -12.74 0.48
CA THR A 69 -6.61 -13.03 0.73
C THR A 69 -6.48 -13.95 1.94
N VAL A 70 -7.28 -13.73 2.98
CA VAL A 70 -7.29 -14.59 4.17
C VAL A 70 -7.72 -16.02 3.80
N PHE A 71 -8.78 -16.20 3.02
CA PHE A 71 -9.20 -17.55 2.59
C PHE A 71 -8.12 -18.24 1.75
N LYS A 72 -7.56 -17.55 0.77
CA LYS A 72 -6.46 -18.09 -0.04
C LYS A 72 -5.26 -18.50 0.82
N PHE A 73 -4.93 -17.70 1.81
CA PHE A 73 -3.86 -17.99 2.77
C PHE A 73 -4.19 -19.21 3.63
N MET A 74 -5.40 -19.29 4.19
CA MET A 74 -5.81 -20.40 5.04
C MET A 74 -5.80 -21.73 4.29
N ASP A 75 -6.27 -21.77 3.05
CA ASP A 75 -6.23 -22.97 2.21
C ASP A 75 -4.78 -23.45 1.99
N ARG A 76 -3.87 -22.54 1.69
CA ARG A 76 -2.46 -22.84 1.49
C ARG A 76 -1.78 -23.35 2.75
N ILE A 77 -2.01 -22.70 3.88
CA ILE A 77 -1.46 -23.15 5.16
C ILE A 77 -1.95 -24.54 5.51
N LYS A 78 -3.28 -24.81 5.41
CA LYS A 78 -3.85 -26.11 5.67
C LYS A 78 -3.29 -27.19 4.73
N GLU A 79 -3.12 -26.88 3.45
CA GLU A 79 -2.50 -27.78 2.49
C GLU A 79 -1.04 -28.10 2.84
N ARG A 80 -0.28 -27.06 3.20
CA ARG A 80 1.13 -27.18 3.55
C ARG A 80 1.34 -27.96 4.83
N VAL A 81 0.51 -27.72 5.85
CA VAL A 81 0.49 -28.49 7.11
C VAL A 81 0.27 -29.97 6.84
N ARG A 82 -0.66 -30.33 5.94
CA ARG A 82 -0.92 -31.73 5.56
C ARG A 82 0.27 -32.35 4.79
N LYS A 83 0.84 -31.63 3.82
CA LYS A 83 1.94 -32.12 2.99
C LYS A 83 3.24 -32.31 3.79
N GLU A 84 3.53 -31.40 4.72
CA GLU A 84 4.74 -31.43 5.53
C GLU A 84 4.56 -32.16 6.87
N ASN A 85 3.35 -32.71 7.15
CA ASN A 85 2.99 -33.38 8.40
C ASN A 85 3.31 -32.55 9.65
N ILE A 86 3.00 -31.25 9.62
CA ILE A 86 3.26 -30.34 10.74
C ILE A 86 2.23 -30.56 11.82
N ILE A 87 2.66 -31.07 12.98
CA ILE A 87 1.81 -31.34 14.13
C ILE A 87 1.94 -30.26 15.20
N ASP A 88 3.17 -29.74 15.38
CA ASP A 88 3.50 -28.74 16.42
C ASP A 88 3.42 -27.33 15.83
N THR A 89 2.66 -26.46 16.52
CA THR A 89 2.48 -25.06 16.14
C THR A 89 3.78 -24.25 16.12
N LYS A 90 4.80 -24.72 16.83
CA LYS A 90 6.12 -24.09 16.87
C LYS A 90 6.75 -23.97 15.47
N TYR A 91 6.52 -24.97 14.62
CA TYR A 91 7.03 -24.96 13.24
C TYR A 91 6.15 -24.17 12.28
N LEU A 92 4.93 -23.85 12.70
CA LEU A 92 3.94 -23.19 11.85
C LEU A 92 4.25 -21.70 11.64
N ASN A 93 4.92 -21.05 12.59
CA ASN A 93 5.26 -19.63 12.48
C ASN A 93 6.11 -19.31 11.24
N GLU A 94 7.10 -20.15 10.92
CA GLU A 94 7.92 -19.98 9.71
C GLU A 94 7.08 -20.17 8.45
N VAL A 95 6.20 -21.16 8.46
CA VAL A 95 5.29 -21.47 7.34
C VAL A 95 4.30 -20.33 7.12
N ILE A 96 3.75 -19.74 8.19
CA ILE A 96 2.87 -18.57 8.12
C ILE A 96 3.59 -17.38 7.46
N VAL A 97 4.81 -17.07 7.89
CA VAL A 97 5.60 -15.97 7.34
C VAL A 97 5.93 -16.22 5.86
N ASP A 98 6.31 -17.45 5.51
CA ASP A 98 6.62 -17.83 4.14
C ASP A 98 5.40 -17.69 3.22
N GLU A 99 4.23 -18.18 3.64
CA GLU A 99 3.02 -18.11 2.82
C GLU A 99 2.49 -16.67 2.69
N LEU A 100 2.54 -15.86 3.75
CA LEU A 100 2.22 -14.44 3.66
C LEU A 100 3.13 -13.73 2.66
N PHE A 101 4.42 -14.05 2.69
CA PHE A 101 5.37 -13.47 1.74
C PHE A 101 5.10 -13.92 0.30
N ILE A 102 4.80 -15.21 0.09
CA ILE A 102 4.45 -15.74 -1.24
C ILE A 102 3.22 -15.02 -1.79
N ILE A 103 2.16 -14.87 -1.00
CA ILE A 103 0.94 -14.17 -1.41
C ILE A 103 1.23 -12.69 -1.72
N TYR A 104 2.08 -12.04 -0.93
CA TYR A 104 2.48 -10.65 -1.16
C TYR A 104 3.21 -10.46 -2.49
N VAL A 105 4.08 -11.40 -2.88
CA VAL A 105 4.84 -11.30 -4.14
C VAL A 105 4.11 -11.89 -5.34
N GLU A 106 3.07 -12.69 -5.12
CA GLU A 106 2.28 -13.28 -6.20
C GLU A 106 1.44 -12.23 -6.92
N GLY A 107 1.71 -12.07 -8.20
CA GLY A 107 0.94 -11.18 -9.07
C GLY A 107 1.40 -9.72 -9.07
N GLU A 108 2.45 -9.38 -8.33
CA GLU A 108 3.01 -8.05 -8.35
C GLU A 108 4.37 -8.00 -9.06
N ASN A 109 4.49 -7.10 -10.01
CA ASN A 109 5.82 -6.60 -10.40
C ASN A 109 6.30 -5.77 -9.21
N LEU A 110 7.13 -6.32 -8.33
CA LEU A 110 7.75 -5.64 -7.20
C LEU A 110 8.68 -4.53 -7.69
N THR A 111 8.11 -3.49 -8.21
CA THR A 111 8.81 -2.28 -8.62
C THR A 111 8.24 -1.08 -7.87
N ASP A 112 9.11 -0.29 -7.31
CA ASP A 112 8.81 1.01 -6.72
C ASP A 112 8.69 2.12 -7.77
N LYS A 113 8.81 1.76 -9.05
CA LYS A 113 8.77 2.71 -10.16
C LYS A 113 7.34 3.01 -10.57
N ILE A 114 7.07 4.28 -10.78
CA ILE A 114 5.80 4.71 -11.37
C ILE A 114 5.76 4.27 -12.83
N ASN A 115 4.66 3.65 -13.21
CA ASN A 115 4.43 3.20 -14.58
C ASN A 115 3.95 4.42 -15.40
N TYR A 116 4.88 5.07 -16.09
CA TYR A 116 4.52 6.18 -16.97
C TYR A 116 3.96 5.66 -18.29
N SER A 117 2.89 6.30 -18.76
CA SER A 117 2.46 6.07 -20.14
C SER A 117 3.48 6.69 -21.11
N GLU A 118 3.87 5.93 -22.13
CA GLU A 118 4.85 6.40 -23.11
C GLU A 118 4.21 7.36 -24.15
N ASN A 119 2.92 7.18 -24.44
CA ASN A 119 2.25 7.89 -25.52
C ASN A 119 0.98 8.64 -25.08
N SER A 120 0.75 8.76 -23.78
CA SER A 120 -0.44 9.40 -23.25
C SER A 120 -0.21 9.93 -21.83
N LEU A 121 -1.22 10.62 -21.30
CA LEU A 121 -1.24 11.15 -19.95
C LEU A 121 -1.12 10.03 -18.91
N THR A 122 -0.29 10.25 -17.89
CA THR A 122 -0.25 9.42 -16.68
C THR A 122 -1.11 10.08 -15.61
N VAL A 123 -2.20 9.43 -15.21
CA VAL A 123 -3.13 9.95 -14.19
C VAL A 123 -2.82 9.32 -12.84
N ILE A 124 -2.59 10.15 -11.81
CA ILE A 124 -2.38 9.71 -10.44
C ILE A 124 -3.54 10.19 -9.58
N LEU A 125 -4.37 9.26 -9.10
CA LEU A 125 -5.50 9.56 -8.22
C LEU A 125 -5.08 9.45 -6.75
N MET A 126 -5.26 10.54 -5.98
CA MET A 126 -5.00 10.58 -4.54
C MET A 126 -6.31 10.47 -3.75
N ILE A 127 -6.46 9.36 -3.04
CA ILE A 127 -7.64 9.08 -2.20
C ILE A 127 -7.27 8.96 -0.72
N GLY A 128 -8.23 9.19 0.16
CA GLY A 128 -8.04 9.05 1.62
C GLY A 128 -8.99 9.94 2.41
N VAL A 129 -9.08 9.71 3.72
CA VAL A 129 -9.91 10.51 4.63
C VAL A 129 -9.35 11.93 4.82
N ASN A 130 -10.14 12.83 5.42
CA ASN A 130 -9.70 14.20 5.66
C ASN A 130 -8.54 14.26 6.65
N GLY A 131 -7.61 15.20 6.44
CA GLY A 131 -6.47 15.44 7.33
C GLY A 131 -5.25 14.48 7.15
N VAL A 132 -5.33 13.43 6.32
CA VAL A 132 -4.21 12.49 6.11
C VAL A 132 -3.07 13.02 5.23
N GLY A 133 -3.18 14.26 4.74
CA GLY A 133 -2.10 14.89 3.97
C GLY A 133 -2.18 14.73 2.45
N LYS A 134 -3.35 14.38 1.87
CA LYS A 134 -3.53 14.26 0.40
C LYS A 134 -2.98 15.47 -0.35
N THR A 135 -3.49 16.66 -0.05
CA THR A 135 -3.10 17.92 -0.72
C THR A 135 -1.60 18.18 -0.62
N THR A 136 -1.02 17.96 0.56
CA THR A 136 0.43 18.10 0.76
C THR A 136 1.24 17.11 -0.05
N THR A 137 0.75 15.86 -0.15
CA THR A 137 1.41 14.81 -0.93
C THR A 137 1.33 15.11 -2.43
N ILE A 138 0.17 15.58 -2.92
CA ILE A 138 0.01 16.04 -4.31
C ILE A 138 1.04 17.10 -4.64
N ALA A 139 1.16 18.14 -3.81
CA ALA A 139 2.12 19.22 -4.04
C ALA A 139 3.58 18.73 -4.08
N LYS A 140 3.96 17.81 -3.18
CA LYS A 140 5.30 17.22 -3.14
C LYS A 140 5.59 16.34 -4.37
N LEU A 141 4.62 15.55 -4.81
CA LEU A 141 4.75 14.72 -6.00
C LEU A 141 4.86 15.59 -7.26
N ALA A 142 4.01 16.60 -7.38
CA ALA A 142 4.04 17.53 -8.49
C ALA A 142 5.39 18.26 -8.58
N TYR A 143 5.92 18.72 -7.46
CA TYR A 143 7.27 19.31 -7.38
C TYR A 143 8.34 18.30 -7.83
N LYS A 144 8.27 17.05 -7.37
CA LYS A 144 9.20 15.98 -7.76
C LYS A 144 9.16 15.74 -9.27
N PHE A 145 7.97 15.58 -9.84
CA PHE A 145 7.81 15.32 -11.29
C PHE A 145 8.26 16.50 -12.14
N LYS A 146 7.94 17.71 -11.73
CA LYS A 146 8.43 18.91 -12.39
C LYS A 146 9.97 18.99 -12.43
N ASN A 147 10.63 18.67 -11.31
CA ASN A 147 12.10 18.62 -11.25
C ASN A 147 12.69 17.47 -12.09
N MET A 148 11.91 16.46 -12.43
CA MET A 148 12.27 15.41 -13.38
C MET A 148 12.02 15.81 -14.84
N GLY A 149 11.62 17.07 -15.09
CA GLY A 149 11.35 17.61 -16.44
C GLY A 149 9.97 17.18 -16.99
N LYS A 150 9.07 16.69 -16.14
CA LYS A 150 7.70 16.34 -16.56
C LYS A 150 6.80 17.56 -16.53
N SER A 151 5.90 17.68 -17.52
CA SER A 151 4.77 18.59 -17.45
C SER A 151 3.74 18.03 -16.49
N VAL A 152 3.15 18.86 -15.65
CA VAL A 152 2.26 18.39 -14.56
C VAL A 152 1.08 19.33 -14.43
N MET A 153 -0.13 18.75 -14.35
CA MET A 153 -1.35 19.47 -13.98
C MET A 153 -1.89 18.93 -12.65
N MET A 154 -2.27 19.82 -11.75
CA MET A 154 -3.01 19.48 -10.54
C MET A 154 -4.51 19.68 -10.77
N VAL A 155 -5.32 18.66 -10.46
CA VAL A 155 -6.78 18.72 -10.61
C VAL A 155 -7.46 18.60 -9.25
N ALA A 156 -8.32 19.56 -8.93
CA ALA A 156 -9.01 19.64 -7.63
C ALA A 156 -10.35 18.90 -7.66
N GLY A 157 -10.36 17.61 -7.26
CA GLY A 157 -11.57 16.80 -7.12
C GLY A 157 -12.33 16.96 -5.80
N ASP A 158 -11.82 17.73 -4.83
CA ASP A 158 -12.48 18.02 -3.52
C ASP A 158 -13.31 19.31 -3.63
N THR A 159 -14.35 19.25 -4.46
CA THR A 159 -15.09 20.42 -4.96
C THR A 159 -16.08 21.01 -3.97
N PHE A 160 -16.55 20.22 -3.00
CA PHE A 160 -17.56 20.64 -2.02
C PHE A 160 -16.98 21.09 -0.69
N ARG A 161 -15.70 20.82 -0.44
CA ARG A 161 -15.06 21.26 0.80
C ARG A 161 -14.55 22.69 0.65
N ALA A 162 -15.05 23.58 1.52
CA ALA A 162 -14.68 24.99 1.53
C ALA A 162 -13.15 25.18 1.53
N GLY A 163 -12.65 25.95 0.56
CA GLY A 163 -11.25 26.30 0.42
C GLY A 163 -10.32 25.18 -0.07
N ALA A 164 -10.83 23.96 -0.35
CA ALA A 164 -9.98 22.86 -0.80
C ALA A 164 -9.44 23.10 -2.22
N VAL A 165 -10.27 23.62 -3.10
CA VAL A 165 -9.91 23.98 -4.48
C VAL A 165 -8.86 25.09 -4.46
N GLU A 166 -9.11 26.17 -3.70
CA GLU A 166 -8.19 27.30 -3.57
C GLU A 166 -6.86 26.89 -2.95
N GLN A 167 -6.89 26.02 -1.92
CA GLN A 167 -5.66 25.47 -1.33
C GLN A 167 -4.79 24.74 -2.34
N LEU A 168 -5.38 23.91 -3.20
CA LEU A 168 -4.61 23.17 -4.22
C LEU A 168 -4.11 24.11 -5.32
N LYS A 169 -4.88 25.14 -5.67
CA LYS A 169 -4.47 26.19 -6.61
C LYS A 169 -3.25 26.93 -6.11
N LEU A 170 -3.24 27.39 -4.86
CA LEU A 170 -2.07 28.03 -4.25
C LEU A 170 -0.81 27.14 -4.28
N TRP A 171 -0.99 25.83 -4.08
CA TRP A 171 0.11 24.89 -4.22
C TRP A 171 0.60 24.77 -5.68
N SER A 172 -0.32 24.75 -6.65
CA SER A 172 0.07 24.69 -8.08
C SER A 172 0.87 25.93 -8.49
N GLU A 173 0.46 27.10 -8.05
CA GLU A 173 1.18 28.37 -8.27
C GLU A 173 2.56 28.34 -7.62
N LYS A 174 2.66 27.88 -6.38
CA LYS A 174 3.94 27.77 -5.66
C LYS A 174 4.91 26.78 -6.28
N VAL A 175 4.41 25.68 -6.80
CA VAL A 175 5.21 24.66 -7.50
C VAL A 175 5.46 25.08 -8.95
N GLY A 176 4.59 25.91 -9.52
CA GLY A 176 4.61 26.36 -10.92
C GLY A 176 4.18 25.23 -11.87
N THR A 177 3.05 24.61 -11.58
CA THR A 177 2.40 23.59 -12.41
C THR A 177 1.07 24.12 -12.92
N ASP A 178 0.52 23.46 -13.94
CA ASP A 178 -0.84 23.75 -14.40
C ASP A 178 -1.87 23.35 -13.33
N PHE A 179 -3.03 24.00 -13.39
CA PHE A 179 -4.10 23.76 -12.44
C PHE A 179 -5.47 23.73 -13.15
N TYR A 180 -6.32 22.81 -12.68
CA TYR A 180 -7.74 22.82 -13.03
C TYR A 180 -8.59 22.51 -11.78
N GLY A 181 -9.62 23.30 -11.56
CA GLY A 181 -10.56 23.10 -10.45
C GLY A 181 -11.72 24.08 -10.52
N LYS A 182 -12.88 23.61 -10.05
CA LYS A 182 -14.11 24.41 -9.90
C LYS A 182 -14.75 24.04 -8.58
N GLU A 183 -15.30 25.02 -7.86
CA GLU A 183 -16.01 24.80 -6.59
C GLU A 183 -17.48 24.49 -6.85
N ASN A 184 -18.11 23.73 -5.95
CA ASN A 184 -19.53 23.41 -5.95
C ASN A 184 -20.04 22.74 -7.23
N ILE A 185 -19.18 21.99 -7.90
CA ILE A 185 -19.51 21.22 -9.11
C ILE A 185 -19.25 19.75 -8.82
N ASP A 186 -19.91 18.85 -9.56
CA ASP A 186 -19.70 17.42 -9.47
C ASP A 186 -18.22 17.06 -9.62
N PRO A 187 -17.60 16.36 -8.63
CA PRO A 187 -16.19 15.99 -8.67
C PRO A 187 -15.80 15.20 -9.92
N ALA A 188 -16.66 14.29 -10.38
CA ALA A 188 -16.38 13.46 -11.55
C ALA A 188 -16.28 14.32 -12.82
N GLY A 189 -17.16 15.31 -12.98
CA GLY A 189 -17.12 16.27 -14.08
C GLY A 189 -15.85 17.11 -14.05
N VAL A 190 -15.45 17.61 -12.87
CA VAL A 190 -14.21 18.40 -12.73
C VAL A 190 -12.98 17.55 -13.06
N ILE A 191 -12.92 16.30 -12.61
CA ILE A 191 -11.81 15.40 -12.91
C ILE A 191 -11.76 15.10 -14.41
N TYR A 192 -12.91 14.81 -15.04
CA TYR A 192 -12.99 14.57 -16.48
C TYR A 192 -12.48 15.77 -17.27
N ASP A 193 -13.02 16.96 -17.03
CA ASP A 193 -12.61 18.20 -17.69
C ASP A 193 -11.10 18.47 -17.47
N GLY A 194 -10.59 18.23 -16.24
CA GLY A 194 -9.19 18.42 -15.92
C GLY A 194 -8.27 17.46 -16.70
N ILE A 195 -8.68 16.21 -16.88
CA ILE A 195 -7.96 15.24 -17.71
C ILE A 195 -7.95 15.69 -19.18
N GLN A 196 -9.09 16.12 -19.73
CA GLN A 196 -9.13 16.63 -21.09
C GLN A 196 -8.22 17.83 -21.28
N LYS A 197 -8.23 18.76 -20.33
CA LYS A 197 -7.36 19.93 -20.37
C LYS A 197 -5.87 19.57 -20.26
N ALA A 198 -5.53 18.57 -19.48
CA ALA A 198 -4.17 18.07 -19.38
C ALA A 198 -3.66 17.47 -20.69
N ILE A 199 -4.56 16.74 -21.42
CA ILE A 199 -4.24 16.20 -22.76
C ILE A 199 -4.02 17.35 -23.75
N GLU A 200 -4.90 18.36 -23.76
CA GLU A 200 -4.77 19.54 -24.62
C GLU A 200 -3.47 20.31 -24.37
N ASN A 201 -3.04 20.41 -23.13
CA ASN A 201 -1.82 21.11 -22.71
C ASN A 201 -0.54 20.25 -22.89
N ASN A 202 -0.63 18.99 -23.28
CA ASN A 202 0.48 18.02 -23.28
C ASN A 202 1.16 17.88 -21.91
N ASN A 203 0.37 17.79 -20.85
CA ASN A 203 0.89 17.53 -19.50
C ASN A 203 1.37 16.09 -19.31
#